data_87a8cc795ca73ae768e8829164dfe05b
#
_entry.id   87a8cc795ca73ae768e8829164dfe05b
#
_cell.length_a   1.000
_cell.length_b   1.000
_cell.length_c   1.000
_cell.angle_alpha   90.00
_cell.angle_beta   90.00
_cell.angle_gamma   90.00
#
_symmetry.space_group_name_H-M   'P 1'
#
loop_
_entity.id
_entity.type
_entity.pdbx_description
1 polymer ?
#
loop_
_entity_poly.entity_id
_entity_poly.type
_entity_poly.pdbx_seq_one_letter_code
_entity_poly.pdbx_strand_id
1 'polypeptide(L)'
;YLGGLIQHISECIEYARAIYPVMYKKINKDILFAACILHDIGKIFEYKIDFETGFVEYNEEFKKDWISHSQYGFTLCMTNNQPQIAKMIASHHGRADWGAMVDLGEKDLENYYYIVHHIDDLSAKFGKIFISDLK
;
A
#
# COMPACT_ATOMS: atom_id res chain seq x y z
N TYR A 1 -5.14 14.55 1.97
CA TYR A 1 -6.43 15.19 2.32
C TYR A 1 -7.36 14.17 2.98
N LEU A 2 -8.37 14.67 3.66
CA LEU A 2 -9.39 13.82 4.29
C LEU A 2 -10.05 12.90 3.24
N GLY A 3 -10.08 11.61 3.54
CA GLY A 3 -10.59 10.59 2.60
C GLY A 3 -9.61 10.13 1.52
N GLY A 4 -8.45 10.78 1.38
CA GLY A 4 -7.47 10.45 0.36
C GLY A 4 -6.95 9.02 0.44
N LEU A 5 -6.77 8.48 1.64
CA LEU A 5 -6.33 7.09 1.81
C LEU A 5 -7.37 6.09 1.31
N ILE A 6 -8.65 6.32 1.63
CA ILE A 6 -9.75 5.44 1.17
C ILE A 6 -9.88 5.50 -0.35
N GLN A 7 -9.79 6.70 -0.92
CA GLN A 7 -9.79 6.89 -2.37
C GLN A 7 -8.65 6.11 -3.03
N HIS A 8 -7.43 6.27 -2.54
CA HIS A 8 -6.25 5.58 -3.04
C HIS A 8 -6.40 4.05 -2.96
N ILE A 9 -6.85 3.51 -1.82
CA ILE A 9 -7.10 2.07 -1.67
C ILE A 9 -8.15 1.58 -2.67
N SER A 10 -9.24 2.34 -2.86
CA SER A 10 -10.29 1.99 -3.81
C SER A 10 -9.76 1.93 -5.25
N GLU A 11 -8.91 2.87 -5.63
CA GLU A 11 -8.23 2.88 -6.93
C GLU A 11 -7.30 1.68 -7.09
N CYS A 12 -6.52 1.36 -6.07
CA CYS A 12 -5.65 0.18 -6.08
C CYS A 12 -6.44 -1.12 -6.28
N ILE A 13 -7.61 -1.24 -5.65
CA ILE A 13 -8.49 -2.40 -5.83
C ILE A 13 -8.99 -2.49 -7.29
N GLU A 14 -9.36 -1.38 -7.90
CA GLU A 14 -9.80 -1.36 -9.30
C GLU A 14 -8.66 -1.73 -10.27
N TYR A 15 -7.45 -1.23 -10.05
CA TYR A 15 -6.28 -1.67 -10.82
C TYR A 15 -5.99 -3.16 -10.61
N ALA A 16 -6.05 -3.66 -9.38
CA ALA A 16 -5.87 -5.08 -9.08
C ALA A 16 -6.91 -5.94 -9.80
N ARG A 17 -8.17 -5.49 -9.81
CA ARG A 17 -9.27 -6.18 -10.51
C ARG A 17 -9.03 -6.25 -12.01
N ALA A 18 -8.51 -5.19 -12.61
CA ALA A 18 -8.19 -5.14 -14.04
C ALA A 18 -6.97 -6.00 -14.40
N ILE A 19 -5.96 -6.07 -13.53
CA ILE A 19 -4.72 -6.81 -13.77
C ILE A 19 -4.87 -8.31 -13.49
N TYR A 20 -5.64 -8.68 -12.48
CA TYR A 20 -5.75 -10.07 -12.02
C TYR A 20 -6.08 -11.09 -13.13
N PRO A 21 -6.98 -10.82 -14.10
CA PRO A 21 -7.27 -11.79 -15.17
C PRO A 21 -6.03 -12.22 -15.98
N VAL A 22 -5.02 -11.35 -16.06
CA VAL A 22 -3.75 -11.65 -16.74
C VAL A 22 -2.76 -12.37 -15.80
N MET A 23 -2.93 -12.19 -14.50
CA MET A 23 -1.99 -12.65 -13.47
C MET A 23 -2.49 -13.83 -12.64
N TYR A 24 -3.70 -14.37 -12.93
CA TYR A 24 -4.36 -15.36 -12.08
C TYR A 24 -3.55 -16.65 -11.85
N LYS A 25 -2.64 -17.00 -12.75
CA LYS A 25 -1.73 -18.14 -12.59
C LYS A 25 -0.48 -17.82 -11.77
N LYS A 26 -0.21 -16.53 -11.53
CA LYS A 26 1.02 -16.05 -10.90
C LYS A 26 0.80 -15.63 -9.45
N ILE A 27 -0.40 -15.18 -9.11
CA ILE A 27 -0.71 -14.67 -7.77
C ILE A 27 -2.10 -15.12 -7.33
N ASN A 28 -2.22 -15.44 -6.04
CA ASN A 28 -3.51 -15.68 -5.42
C ASN A 28 -4.32 -14.37 -5.34
N LYS A 29 -5.59 -14.44 -5.75
CA LYS A 29 -6.50 -13.30 -5.76
C LYS A 29 -6.65 -12.63 -4.40
N ASP A 30 -6.90 -13.44 -3.37
CA ASP A 30 -7.17 -12.92 -2.02
C ASP A 30 -5.92 -12.24 -1.44
N ILE A 31 -4.75 -12.79 -1.73
CA ILE A 31 -3.47 -12.18 -1.31
C ILE A 31 -3.25 -10.85 -2.03
N LEU A 32 -3.50 -10.77 -3.33
CA LEU A 32 -3.35 -9.52 -4.08
C LEU A 32 -4.28 -8.43 -3.55
N PHE A 33 -5.56 -8.74 -3.38
CA PHE A 33 -6.54 -7.76 -2.88
C PHE A 33 -6.26 -7.36 -1.44
N ALA A 34 -5.90 -8.30 -0.57
CA ALA A 34 -5.51 -8.00 0.80
C ALA A 34 -4.27 -7.10 0.86
N ALA A 35 -3.27 -7.36 0.04
CA ALA A 35 -2.09 -6.51 -0.04
C ALA A 35 -2.42 -5.09 -0.52
N CYS A 36 -3.29 -4.94 -1.52
CA CYS A 36 -3.76 -3.62 -1.97
C CYS A 36 -4.50 -2.85 -0.87
N ILE A 37 -5.29 -3.54 -0.05
CA ILE A 37 -6.01 -2.91 1.06
C ILE A 37 -5.06 -2.51 2.18
N LEU A 38 -4.08 -3.34 2.50
CA LEU A 38 -3.27 -3.23 3.70
C LEU A 38 -1.92 -2.52 3.50
N HIS A 39 -1.48 -2.28 2.25
CA HIS A 39 -0.12 -1.75 2.02
C HIS A 39 0.13 -0.42 2.72
N ASP A 40 -0.89 0.40 2.85
CA ASP A 40 -0.85 1.72 3.49
C ASP A 40 -1.59 1.78 4.85
N ILE A 41 -1.93 0.63 5.45
CA ILE A 41 -2.74 0.60 6.69
C ILE A 41 -2.12 1.41 7.83
N GLY A 42 -0.80 1.46 7.90
CA GLY A 42 -0.07 2.23 8.92
C GLY A 42 -0.31 3.73 8.83
N LYS A 43 -0.74 4.26 7.70
CA LYS A 43 -1.05 5.69 7.54
C LYS A 43 -2.19 6.17 8.43
N ILE A 44 -3.08 5.28 8.84
CA ILE A 44 -4.15 5.60 9.80
C ILE A 44 -3.57 6.11 11.12
N PHE A 45 -2.41 5.61 11.52
CA PHE A 45 -1.73 5.99 12.76
C PHE A 45 -0.59 7.00 12.53
N GLU A 46 -0.02 7.01 11.33
CA GLU A 46 1.05 7.93 10.94
C GLU A 46 0.57 9.38 10.84
N TYR A 47 -0.72 9.59 10.56
CA TYR A 47 -1.35 10.90 10.45
C TYR A 47 -2.46 11.10 11.46
N LYS A 48 -2.63 12.36 11.87
CA LYS A 48 -3.75 12.84 12.68
C LYS A 48 -4.65 13.71 11.81
N ILE A 49 -5.94 13.64 12.06
CA ILE A 49 -6.95 14.46 11.39
C ILE A 49 -7.57 15.38 12.42
N ASP A 50 -7.52 16.67 12.15
CA ASP A 50 -8.34 17.65 12.85
C ASP A 50 -9.73 17.67 12.19
N PHE A 51 -10.71 17.12 12.87
CA PHE A 51 -12.08 16.98 12.34
C PHE A 51 -12.82 18.33 12.26
N GLU A 52 -12.37 19.37 12.96
CA GLU A 52 -12.99 20.70 12.90
C GLU A 52 -12.54 21.44 11.63
N THR A 53 -11.25 21.36 11.32
CA THR A 53 -10.64 22.07 10.18
C THR A 53 -10.45 21.21 8.95
N GLY A 54 -10.47 19.89 9.07
CA GLY A 54 -10.15 18.94 8.01
C GLY A 54 -8.65 18.83 7.71
N PHE A 55 -7.79 19.50 8.49
CA PHE A 55 -6.35 19.40 8.31
C PHE A 55 -5.83 18.02 8.68
N VAL A 56 -4.88 17.53 7.88
CA VAL A 56 -4.14 16.28 8.11
C VAL A 56 -2.70 16.66 8.41
N GLU A 57 -2.22 16.25 9.57
CA GLU A 57 -0.85 16.49 10.01
C GLU A 57 -0.15 15.18 10.38
N TYR A 58 1.18 15.20 10.41
CA TYR A 58 1.97 14.06 10.83
C TYR A 58 1.80 13.82 12.34
N ASN A 59 1.66 12.55 12.73
CA ASN A 59 1.57 12.14 14.11
C ASN A 59 2.98 11.90 14.71
N GLU A 60 3.55 12.87 15.39
CA GLU A 60 4.89 12.75 15.97
C GLU A 60 5.00 11.61 17.01
N GLU A 61 3.91 11.24 17.68
CA GLU A 61 3.90 10.10 18.60
C GLU A 61 4.12 8.76 17.86
N PHE A 62 3.68 8.67 16.61
CA PHE A 62 3.91 7.49 15.79
C PHE A 62 5.39 7.17 15.62
N LYS A 63 6.23 8.19 15.45
CA LYS A 63 7.69 8.03 15.31
C LYS A 63 8.39 7.46 16.52
N LYS A 64 7.79 7.52 17.69
CA LYS A 64 8.39 6.96 18.91
C LYS A 64 8.40 5.43 18.87
N ASP A 65 7.38 4.84 18.25
CA ASP A 65 7.19 3.39 18.24
C ASP A 65 7.50 2.78 16.88
N TRP A 66 7.38 3.55 15.79
CA TRP A 66 7.45 3.06 14.41
C TRP A 66 8.37 3.90 13.55
N ILE A 67 9.09 3.23 12.62
CA ILE A 67 9.94 3.91 11.63
C ILE A 67 9.08 4.46 10.48
N SER A 68 8.08 3.70 10.04
CA SER A 68 7.22 4.05 8.89
C SER A 68 5.89 3.30 8.94
N HIS A 69 4.90 3.77 8.15
CA HIS A 69 3.65 3.04 7.94
C HIS A 69 3.89 1.65 7.34
N SER A 70 4.92 1.48 6.51
CA SER A 70 5.29 0.17 5.95
C SER A 70 5.75 -0.80 7.02
N GLN A 71 6.54 -0.35 7.99
CA GLN A 71 6.95 -1.18 9.13
C GLN A 71 5.75 -1.61 9.97
N TYR A 72 4.81 -0.70 10.22
CA TYR A 72 3.59 -1.02 10.93
C TYR A 72 2.79 -2.11 10.21
N GLY A 73 2.51 -1.91 8.93
CA GLY A 73 1.75 -2.87 8.12
C GLY A 73 2.46 -4.23 7.99
N PHE A 74 3.77 -4.21 7.80
CA PHE A 74 4.60 -5.43 7.80
C PHE A 74 4.45 -6.19 9.12
N THR A 75 4.62 -5.53 10.24
CA THR A 75 4.55 -6.13 11.57
C THR A 75 3.15 -6.70 11.83
N LEU A 76 2.10 -5.96 11.48
CA LEU A 76 0.71 -6.41 11.60
C LEU A 76 0.48 -7.73 10.85
N CYS A 77 0.93 -7.82 9.60
CA CYS A 77 0.76 -9.01 8.79
C CYS A 77 1.62 -10.18 9.28
N MET A 78 2.85 -9.94 9.72
CA MET A 78 3.71 -10.99 10.28
C MET A 78 3.12 -11.59 11.56
N THR A 79 2.61 -10.75 12.46
CA THR A 79 2.00 -11.22 13.72
C THR A 79 0.67 -11.95 13.52
N ASN A 80 0.04 -11.77 12.35
CA ASN A 80 -1.19 -12.48 11.96
C ASN A 80 -0.93 -13.61 10.95
N ASN A 81 0.29 -14.14 10.88
CA ASN A 81 0.68 -15.25 10.01
C ASN A 81 0.41 -15.02 8.51
N GLN A 82 0.63 -13.79 8.05
CA GLN A 82 0.49 -13.39 6.64
C GLN A 82 1.83 -12.90 6.06
N PRO A 83 2.87 -13.76 5.98
CA PRO A 83 4.22 -13.33 5.61
C PRO A 83 4.31 -12.85 4.17
N GLN A 84 3.50 -13.41 3.26
CA GLN A 84 3.50 -13.02 1.87
C GLN A 84 2.96 -11.59 1.69
N ILE A 85 1.85 -11.27 2.35
CA ILE A 85 1.30 -9.91 2.35
C ILE A 85 2.28 -8.94 3.03
N ALA A 86 2.88 -9.36 4.15
CA ALA A 86 3.88 -8.55 4.85
C ALA A 86 5.05 -8.15 3.95
N LYS A 87 5.59 -9.08 3.17
CA LYS A 87 6.68 -8.80 2.22
C LYS A 87 6.24 -7.87 1.09
N MET A 88 5.03 -8.00 0.60
CA MET A 88 4.47 -7.06 -0.38
C MET A 88 4.38 -5.64 0.19
N ILE A 89 3.96 -5.49 1.45
CA ILE A 89 3.92 -4.21 2.14
C ILE A 89 5.33 -3.64 2.32
N ALA A 90 6.27 -4.46 2.77
CA ALA A 90 7.66 -4.04 2.97
C ALA A 90 8.33 -3.49 1.71
N SER A 91 7.93 -3.98 0.54
CA SER A 91 8.51 -3.62 -0.76
C SER A 91 7.69 -2.65 -1.60
N HIS A 92 6.48 -2.23 -1.15
CA HIS A 92 5.57 -1.49 -2.03
C HIS A 92 6.09 -0.12 -2.49
N HIS A 93 7.00 0.52 -1.77
CA HIS A 93 7.67 1.73 -2.24
C HIS A 93 8.73 1.47 -3.33
N GLY A 94 9.11 0.23 -3.58
CA GLY A 94 9.96 -0.21 -4.67
C GLY A 94 11.45 -0.18 -4.34
N ARG A 95 11.99 0.90 -3.81
CA ARG A 95 13.41 1.07 -3.51
C ARG A 95 13.62 1.54 -2.07
N ALA A 96 14.75 1.15 -1.49
CA ALA A 96 15.09 1.56 -0.13
C ALA A 96 15.23 3.09 0.01
N ASP A 97 15.80 3.75 -0.99
CA ASP A 97 15.93 5.22 -1.03
C ASP A 97 14.59 5.94 -1.26
N TRP A 98 13.54 5.22 -1.65
CA TRP A 98 12.16 5.71 -1.73
C TRP A 98 11.33 5.34 -0.48
N GLY A 99 11.94 4.72 0.52
CA GLY A 99 11.30 4.35 1.78
C GLY A 99 10.84 2.90 1.89
N ALA A 100 11.18 2.03 0.94
CA ALA A 100 10.91 0.60 1.05
C ALA A 100 11.76 -0.02 2.16
N MET A 101 11.18 -0.94 2.93
CA MET A 101 11.93 -1.75 3.89
C MET A 101 12.78 -2.81 3.19
N VAL A 102 12.31 -3.26 2.03
CA VAL A 102 12.98 -4.26 1.17
C VAL A 102 13.01 -3.71 -0.24
N ASP A 103 14.19 -3.70 -0.86
CA ASP A 103 14.37 -3.23 -2.22
C ASP A 103 13.88 -4.28 -3.23
N LEU A 104 13.04 -3.88 -4.18
CA LEU A 104 12.55 -4.76 -5.25
C LEU A 104 13.66 -5.19 -6.23
N GLY A 105 14.80 -4.52 -6.20
CA GLY A 105 15.99 -4.91 -6.97
C GLY A 105 16.74 -6.11 -6.40
N GLU A 106 16.40 -6.56 -5.19
CA GLU A 106 17.02 -7.73 -4.59
C GLU A 106 16.60 -9.02 -5.30
N LYS A 107 17.59 -9.90 -5.55
CA LYS A 107 17.40 -11.10 -6.37
C LYS A 107 16.43 -12.13 -5.76
N ASP A 108 16.25 -12.10 -4.45
CA ASP A 108 15.47 -13.10 -3.71
C ASP A 108 13.99 -12.73 -3.56
N LEU A 109 13.56 -11.57 -4.10
CA LEU A 109 12.17 -11.16 -4.10
C LEU A 109 11.41 -11.84 -5.24
N GLU A 110 10.27 -12.42 -4.92
CA GLU A 110 9.40 -13.01 -5.92
C GLU A 110 8.76 -11.94 -6.81
N ASN A 111 8.66 -12.22 -8.11
CA ASN A 111 8.22 -11.25 -9.12
C ASN A 111 6.87 -10.60 -8.83
N TYR A 112 5.95 -11.28 -8.18
CA TYR A 112 4.62 -10.74 -7.90
C TYR A 112 4.61 -9.65 -6.82
N TYR A 113 5.69 -9.46 -6.04
CA TYR A 113 5.81 -8.32 -5.12
C TYR A 113 5.84 -6.99 -5.86
N TYR A 114 6.34 -6.97 -7.08
CA TYR A 114 6.28 -5.81 -7.96
C TYR A 114 4.85 -5.33 -8.25
N ILE A 115 3.87 -6.24 -8.23
CA ILE A 115 2.50 -5.92 -8.63
C ILE A 115 1.91 -4.84 -7.72
N VAL A 116 2.06 -4.97 -6.42
CA VAL A 116 1.54 -3.97 -5.46
C VAL A 116 2.24 -2.63 -5.63
N HIS A 117 3.56 -2.63 -5.81
CA HIS A 117 4.32 -1.41 -6.09
C HIS A 117 3.79 -0.69 -7.34
N HIS A 118 3.59 -1.40 -8.43
CA HIS A 118 3.11 -0.79 -9.68
C HIS A 118 1.65 -0.34 -9.58
N ILE A 119 0.79 -1.07 -8.90
CA ILE A 119 -0.59 -0.67 -8.65
C ILE A 119 -0.63 0.62 -7.82
N ASP A 120 0.15 0.69 -6.76
CA ASP A 120 0.29 1.88 -5.92
C ASP A 120 0.76 3.09 -6.73
N ASP A 121 1.80 2.92 -7.53
CA ASP A 121 2.35 3.96 -8.39
C ASP A 121 1.34 4.45 -9.45
N LEU A 122 0.60 3.53 -10.07
CA LEU A 122 -0.46 3.88 -11.02
C LEU A 122 -1.55 4.73 -10.36
N SER A 123 -2.04 4.33 -9.19
CA SER A 123 -3.03 5.11 -8.45
C SER A 123 -2.49 6.48 -8.05
N ALA A 124 -1.26 6.56 -7.56
CA ALA A 124 -0.63 7.82 -7.17
C ALA A 124 -0.52 8.82 -8.32
N LYS A 125 -0.25 8.34 -9.53
CA LYS A 125 -0.05 9.19 -10.73
C LYS A 125 -1.33 9.47 -11.51
N PHE A 126 -2.22 8.50 -11.63
CA PHE A 126 -3.35 8.54 -12.55
C PHE A 126 -4.73 8.42 -11.87
N GLY A 127 -4.80 8.13 -10.59
CA GLY A 127 -6.04 7.85 -9.89
C GLY A 127 -7.12 8.91 -10.03
N LYS A 128 -6.75 10.19 -10.03
CA LYS A 128 -7.71 11.30 -10.24
C LYS A 128 -8.38 11.25 -11.62
N ILE A 129 -7.63 10.87 -12.64
CA ILE A 129 -8.15 10.71 -14.00
C ILE A 129 -9.10 9.52 -14.04
N PHE A 130 -8.69 8.41 -13.43
CA PHE A 130 -9.48 7.18 -13.37
C PHE A 130 -10.85 7.39 -12.70
N ILE A 131 -10.90 8.08 -11.57
CA ILE A 131 -12.15 8.38 -10.86
C ILE A 131 -13.04 9.34 -11.66
N SER A 132 -12.48 10.34 -12.34
CA SER A 132 -13.25 11.26 -13.17
C SER A 132 -13.91 10.54 -14.35
N ASP A 133 -13.26 9.51 -14.90
CA ASP A 133 -13.79 8.72 -16.01
C ASP A 133 -14.91 7.76 -15.57
N LEU A 134 -14.99 7.42 -14.29
CA LEU A 134 -16.06 6.59 -13.72
C LEU A 134 -17.36 7.37 -13.43
N LYS A 135 -17.35 8.67 -13.53
CA LYS A 135 -18.53 9.51 -13.38
C LYS A 135 -19.26 9.64 -14.72
#